data_51befbfd39250ce43c2bfbd34fd00468
#
_entry.id   51befbfd39250ce43c2bfbd34fd00468
#
_cell.length_a   1.000
_cell.length_b   1.000
_cell.length_c   1.000
_cell.angle_alpha   90.00
_cell.angle_beta   90.00
_cell.angle_gamma   90.00
#
_symmetry.space_group_name_H-M   'P 1'
#
loop_
_entity.id
_entity.type
_entity.pdbx_description
1 polymer ?
#
loop_
_entity_poly.entity_id
_entity_poly.type
_entity_poly.pdbx_seq_one_letter_code
_entity_poly.pdbx_strand_id
1 'polypeptide(L)'
;MTLTSRNQLLFARRAIAARNPDLLGAGGGGCNAILVRRGRIREHRTLELTRRPERRAMHGIALDGAGWVVNLHGSLEPPEQRRADLFKAAASALEWAAGAPLVFGGDLNSRRPAMPGLRHVAASNVDHFFTEGRPAVGEPEVLDAAPLSDHAPLRVEI
;
A
#
# COMPACT_ATOMS: atom_id res chain seq x y z
N MET A 1 -4.36 -3.25 13.98
CA MET A 1 -4.32 -3.82 12.61
C MET A 1 -5.43 -3.16 11.81
N THR A 2 -5.12 -2.59 10.65
CA THR A 2 -6.11 -1.99 9.74
C THR A 2 -6.04 -2.72 8.41
N LEU A 3 -7.19 -3.11 7.87
CA LEU A 3 -7.32 -3.91 6.66
C LEU A 3 -8.21 -3.21 5.63
N THR A 4 -7.83 -3.29 4.36
CA THR A 4 -8.64 -2.81 3.24
C THR A 4 -8.72 -3.89 2.17
N SER A 5 -9.91 -4.44 1.94
CA SER A 5 -10.11 -5.48 0.93
C SER A 5 -10.11 -4.89 -0.49
N ARG A 6 -9.42 -5.56 -1.39
CA ARG A 6 -9.37 -5.23 -2.83
C ARG A 6 -10.62 -5.67 -3.58
N ASN A 7 -11.25 -6.75 -3.15
CA ASN A 7 -12.29 -7.42 -3.92
C ASN A 7 -13.70 -7.11 -3.40
N GLN A 8 -14.62 -6.97 -4.33
CA GLN A 8 -16.05 -6.92 -4.02
C GLN A 8 -16.56 -8.31 -3.64
N LEU A 9 -17.64 -8.36 -2.84
CA LEU A 9 -18.26 -9.62 -2.39
C LEU A 9 -17.27 -10.59 -1.73
N LEU A 10 -16.35 -10.07 -0.93
CA LEU A 10 -15.26 -10.81 -0.32
C LEU A 10 -15.72 -12.09 0.40
N PHE A 11 -16.85 -12.03 1.12
CA PHE A 11 -17.38 -13.18 1.87
C PHE A 11 -17.76 -14.32 0.93
N ALA A 12 -18.53 -14.03 -0.12
CA ALA A 12 -18.95 -15.04 -1.10
C ALA A 12 -17.74 -15.63 -1.83
N ARG A 13 -16.78 -14.79 -2.24
CA ARG A 13 -15.55 -15.26 -2.91
C ARG A 13 -14.69 -16.14 -2.01
N ARG A 14 -14.56 -15.80 -0.73
CA ARG A 14 -13.86 -16.66 0.24
C ARG A 14 -14.52 -18.00 0.46
N ALA A 15 -15.85 -18.04 0.55
CA ALA A 15 -16.58 -19.28 0.70
C ALA A 15 -16.41 -20.22 -0.53
N ILE A 16 -16.37 -19.65 -1.73
CA ILE A 16 -16.10 -20.40 -2.97
C ILE A 16 -14.64 -20.87 -3.01
N ALA A 17 -13.68 -19.97 -2.73
CA ALA A 17 -12.25 -20.30 -2.75
C ALA A 17 -11.86 -21.36 -1.71
N ALA A 18 -12.54 -21.40 -0.58
CA ALA A 18 -12.33 -22.44 0.45
C ALA A 18 -12.73 -23.84 -0.02
N ARG A 19 -13.68 -23.93 -0.97
CA ARG A 19 -14.16 -25.21 -1.54
C ARG A 19 -13.45 -25.58 -2.84
N ASN A 20 -13.11 -24.59 -3.63
CA ASN A 20 -12.41 -24.78 -4.91
C ASN A 20 -11.54 -23.53 -5.20
N PRO A 21 -10.26 -23.52 -4.78
CA PRO A 21 -9.38 -22.38 -4.94
C PRO A 21 -9.13 -22.01 -6.41
N ASP A 22 -9.16 -22.99 -7.32
CA ASP A 22 -8.86 -22.78 -8.73
C ASP A 22 -10.02 -22.09 -9.49
N LEU A 23 -11.23 -22.17 -8.95
CA LEU A 23 -12.42 -21.60 -9.61
C LEU A 23 -12.40 -20.07 -9.70
N LEU A 24 -11.75 -19.42 -8.76
CA LEU A 24 -11.67 -17.96 -8.69
C LEU A 24 -10.30 -17.38 -9.08
N GLY A 25 -9.35 -18.25 -9.41
CA GLY A 25 -7.98 -17.86 -9.69
C GLY A 25 -7.41 -16.97 -8.58
N ALA A 26 -6.54 -16.02 -8.92
CA ALA A 26 -5.94 -15.06 -7.96
C ALA A 26 -6.97 -14.13 -7.27
N GLY A 27 -8.25 -14.27 -7.57
CA GLY A 27 -9.34 -13.45 -7.04
C GLY A 27 -9.77 -13.73 -5.60
N GLY A 28 -9.00 -14.46 -4.82
CA GLY A 28 -9.36 -14.91 -3.47
C GLY A 28 -9.41 -13.85 -2.37
N GLY A 29 -9.31 -12.58 -2.69
CA GLY A 29 -9.59 -11.52 -1.74
C GLY A 29 -8.40 -11.11 -0.87
N GLY A 30 -7.29 -10.75 -1.49
CA GLY A 30 -6.20 -10.07 -0.80
C GLY A 30 -6.66 -8.76 -0.16
N CYS A 31 -6.03 -8.36 0.91
CA CYS A 31 -6.24 -7.06 1.54
C CYS A 31 -4.91 -6.41 1.91
N ASN A 32 -4.89 -5.09 1.91
CA ASN A 32 -3.76 -4.34 2.43
C ASN A 32 -3.86 -4.29 3.97
N ALA A 33 -2.73 -4.34 4.63
CA ALA A 33 -2.66 -4.27 6.09
C ALA A 33 -1.54 -3.33 6.55
N ILE A 34 -1.79 -2.60 7.63
CA ILE A 34 -0.77 -1.91 8.41
C ILE A 34 -0.78 -2.53 9.81
N LEU A 35 0.37 -3.04 10.24
CA LEU A 35 0.55 -3.64 11.55
C LEU A 35 1.44 -2.74 12.38
N VAL A 36 0.96 -2.32 13.54
CA VAL A 36 1.69 -1.45 14.46
C VAL A 36 2.09 -2.26 15.68
N ARG A 37 3.41 -2.39 15.91
CA ARG A 37 3.92 -3.09 17.09
C ARG A 37 3.86 -2.25 18.35
N ARG A 38 4.11 -0.97 18.22
CA ARG A 38 4.07 0.00 19.33
C ARG A 38 3.49 1.32 18.82
N GLY A 39 2.88 2.08 19.72
CA GLY A 39 2.25 3.34 19.39
C GLY A 39 0.72 3.25 19.39
N ARG A 40 0.09 4.41 19.50
CA ARG A 40 -1.37 4.55 19.47
C ARG A 40 -1.81 5.04 18.10
N ILE A 41 -2.74 4.33 17.51
CA ILE A 41 -3.44 4.79 16.30
C ILE A 41 -4.48 5.81 16.73
N ARG A 42 -4.38 7.04 16.24
CA ARG A 42 -5.31 8.14 16.48
C ARG A 42 -6.44 8.17 15.46
N GLU A 43 -6.09 7.88 14.21
CA GLU A 43 -7.01 7.99 13.10
C GLU A 43 -6.72 6.92 12.06
N HIS A 44 -7.75 6.47 11.37
CA HIS A 44 -7.65 5.60 10.21
C HIS A 44 -8.51 6.17 9.08
N ARG A 45 -7.90 6.34 7.91
CA ARG A 45 -8.58 6.77 6.68
C ARG A 45 -8.44 5.74 5.58
N THR A 46 -9.44 5.69 4.71
CA THR A 46 -9.44 4.88 3.49
C THR A 46 -9.90 5.72 2.32
N LEU A 47 -9.31 5.48 1.15
CA LEU A 47 -9.71 6.10 -0.10
C LEU A 47 -9.85 5.03 -1.18
N GLU A 48 -11.03 4.92 -1.76
CA GLU A 48 -11.23 4.10 -2.94
C GLU A 48 -10.67 4.85 -4.16
N LEU A 49 -9.78 4.20 -4.89
CA LEU A 49 -9.13 4.73 -6.09
C LEU A 49 -9.84 4.27 -7.34
N THR A 50 -9.97 2.97 -7.52
CA THR A 50 -10.70 2.37 -8.63
C THR A 50 -11.54 1.17 -8.19
N ARG A 51 -12.60 0.86 -8.95
CA ARG A 51 -13.51 -0.28 -8.71
C ARG A 51 -13.35 -1.41 -9.70
N ARG A 52 -12.92 -1.09 -10.91
CA ARG A 52 -12.82 -2.04 -12.03
C ARG A 52 -11.51 -1.85 -12.77
N PRO A 53 -10.90 -2.91 -13.31
CA PRO A 53 -11.32 -4.33 -13.24
C PRO A 53 -11.23 -4.91 -11.83
N GLU A 54 -10.36 -4.38 -10.95
CA GLU A 54 -10.23 -4.75 -9.55
C GLU A 54 -10.42 -3.54 -8.64
N ARG A 55 -11.02 -3.78 -7.49
CA ARG A 55 -11.13 -2.72 -6.50
C ARG A 55 -9.77 -2.42 -5.90
N ARG A 56 -9.33 -1.16 -6.04
CA ARG A 56 -8.13 -0.63 -5.42
C ARG A 56 -8.50 0.44 -4.41
N ALA A 57 -7.89 0.35 -3.25
CA ALA A 57 -8.05 1.34 -2.21
C ALA A 57 -6.73 1.51 -1.48
N MET A 58 -6.39 2.74 -1.15
CA MET A 58 -5.36 3.01 -0.18
C MET A 58 -5.97 3.16 1.20
N HIS A 59 -5.17 2.93 2.23
CA HIS A 59 -5.51 3.26 3.58
C HIS A 59 -4.31 3.82 4.32
N GLY A 60 -4.57 4.63 5.33
CA GLY A 60 -3.55 5.22 6.17
C GLY A 60 -3.98 5.30 7.61
N ILE A 61 -2.99 5.38 8.48
CA ILE A 61 -3.17 5.57 9.91
C ILE A 61 -2.33 6.75 10.38
N ALA A 62 -2.88 7.54 11.29
CA ALA A 62 -2.12 8.52 12.05
C ALA A 62 -1.65 7.89 13.36
N LEU A 63 -0.34 7.99 13.64
CA LEU A 63 0.28 7.51 14.86
C LEU A 63 0.63 8.69 15.76
N ASP A 64 0.42 8.53 17.07
CA ASP A 64 0.82 9.53 18.06
C ASP A 64 2.32 9.80 17.98
N GLY A 65 2.69 11.06 17.76
CA GLY A 65 4.09 11.52 17.72
C GLY A 65 4.91 11.08 16.51
N ALA A 66 4.36 10.25 15.59
CA ALA A 66 5.11 9.70 14.45
C ALA A 66 4.59 10.16 13.08
N GLY A 67 3.35 10.68 13.00
CA GLY A 67 2.75 11.12 11.75
C GLY A 67 1.91 10.04 11.06
N TRP A 68 1.85 10.07 9.74
CA TRP A 68 1.02 9.18 8.93
C TRP A 68 1.83 8.04 8.30
N VAL A 69 1.23 6.87 8.31
CA VAL A 69 1.68 5.71 7.52
C VAL A 69 0.56 5.33 6.57
N VAL A 70 0.85 5.32 5.27
CA VAL A 70 -0.11 5.01 4.20
C VAL A 70 0.35 3.80 3.42
N ASN A 71 -0.59 2.92 3.10
CA ASN A 71 -0.34 1.71 2.32
C ASN A 71 -1.29 1.61 1.13
N LEU A 72 -0.73 1.25 -0.02
CA LEU A 72 -1.45 1.02 -1.27
C LEU A 72 -0.92 -0.24 -1.96
N HIS A 73 -1.83 -1.03 -2.51
CA HIS A 73 -1.54 -1.95 -3.59
C HIS A 73 -2.15 -1.37 -4.87
N GLY A 74 -1.29 -0.88 -5.76
CA GLY A 74 -1.64 -0.17 -6.97
C GLY A 74 -2.35 -1.03 -8.02
N SER A 75 -2.96 -0.39 -9.02
CA SER A 75 -3.56 -1.06 -10.15
C SER A 75 -2.49 -1.70 -11.04
N LEU A 76 -2.73 -2.93 -11.52
CA LEU A 76 -1.81 -3.60 -12.43
C LEU A 76 -1.97 -3.02 -13.85
N GLU A 77 -3.20 -2.94 -14.33
CA GLU A 77 -3.56 -2.48 -15.67
C GLU A 77 -4.89 -1.69 -15.66
N PRO A 78 -5.13 -0.76 -16.59
CA PRO A 78 -4.15 -0.25 -17.57
C PRO A 78 -3.16 0.75 -16.94
N PRO A 79 -2.00 1.01 -17.59
CA PRO A 79 -0.95 1.88 -17.03
C PRO A 79 -1.41 3.31 -16.73
N GLU A 80 -2.29 3.88 -17.54
CA GLU A 80 -2.86 5.22 -17.33
C GLU A 80 -3.77 5.26 -16.09
N GLN A 81 -4.55 4.22 -15.83
CA GLN A 81 -5.34 4.13 -14.61
C GLN A 81 -4.43 4.04 -13.38
N ARG A 82 -3.40 3.19 -13.45
CA ARG A 82 -2.38 3.11 -12.39
C ARG A 82 -1.76 4.46 -12.09
N ARG A 83 -1.35 5.20 -13.13
CA ARG A 83 -0.77 6.54 -12.97
C ARG A 83 -1.75 7.51 -12.32
N ALA A 84 -3.00 7.52 -12.76
CA ALA A 84 -4.04 8.37 -12.18
C ALA A 84 -4.30 8.03 -10.72
N ASP A 85 -4.36 6.73 -10.38
CA ASP A 85 -4.52 6.25 -9.01
C ASP A 85 -3.36 6.68 -8.11
N LEU A 86 -2.11 6.57 -8.61
CA LEU A 86 -0.92 6.98 -7.85
C LEU A 86 -0.90 8.49 -7.60
N PHE A 87 -1.29 9.30 -8.57
CA PHE A 87 -1.37 10.75 -8.41
C PHE A 87 -2.44 11.14 -7.38
N LYS A 88 -3.64 10.53 -7.47
CA LYS A 88 -4.72 10.73 -6.51
C LYS A 88 -4.30 10.28 -5.11
N ALA A 89 -3.63 9.12 -5.01
CA ALA A 89 -3.15 8.59 -3.75
C ALA A 89 -2.11 9.50 -3.09
N ALA A 90 -1.13 10.00 -3.86
CA ALA A 90 -0.13 10.95 -3.36
C ALA A 90 -0.76 12.24 -2.84
N ALA A 91 -1.64 12.86 -3.62
CA ALA A 91 -2.33 14.09 -3.23
C ALA A 91 -3.16 13.90 -1.95
N SER A 92 -3.93 12.80 -1.87
CA SER A 92 -4.75 12.52 -0.69
C SER A 92 -3.92 12.18 0.54
N ALA A 93 -2.79 11.49 0.39
CA ALA A 93 -1.89 11.21 1.50
C ALA A 93 -1.27 12.49 2.08
N LEU A 94 -0.85 13.42 1.21
CA LEU A 94 -0.36 14.74 1.60
C LEU A 94 -1.44 15.57 2.30
N GLU A 95 -2.68 15.54 1.78
CA GLU A 95 -3.83 16.19 2.43
C GLU A 95 -4.10 15.60 3.82
N TRP A 96 -4.05 14.27 3.97
CA TRP A 96 -4.23 13.62 5.27
C TRP A 96 -3.14 14.00 6.25
N ALA A 97 -1.90 14.08 5.78
CA ALA A 97 -0.76 14.45 6.61
C ALA A 97 -0.81 15.91 7.06
N ALA A 98 -1.33 16.81 6.21
CA ALA A 98 -1.46 18.23 6.50
C ALA A 98 -0.15 18.85 7.07
N GLY A 99 1.01 18.48 6.51
CA GLY A 99 2.33 18.88 6.95
C GLY A 99 2.92 18.05 8.10
N ALA A 100 2.20 17.08 8.65
CA ALA A 100 2.78 16.11 9.56
C ALA A 100 3.68 15.12 8.81
N PRO A 101 4.65 14.48 9.47
CA PRO A 101 5.46 13.44 8.83
C PRO A 101 4.62 12.36 8.15
N LEU A 102 5.03 11.95 6.96
CA LEU A 102 4.32 10.98 6.15
C LEU A 102 5.27 9.92 5.61
N VAL A 103 4.89 8.66 5.78
CA VAL A 103 5.48 7.50 5.12
C VAL A 103 4.42 6.86 4.23
N PHE A 104 4.71 6.72 2.96
CA PHE A 104 3.84 6.07 1.99
C PHE A 104 4.55 4.84 1.42
N GLY A 105 3.93 3.66 1.44
CA GLY A 105 4.54 2.46 0.89
C GLY A 105 3.56 1.46 0.33
N GLY A 106 4.11 0.43 -0.30
CA GLY A 106 3.38 -0.72 -0.81
C GLY A 106 3.80 -1.15 -2.20
N ASP A 107 3.11 -2.17 -2.71
CA ASP A 107 3.24 -2.62 -4.09
C ASP A 107 2.50 -1.65 -5.01
N LEU A 108 3.26 -0.84 -5.76
CA LEU A 108 2.70 0.17 -6.66
C LEU A 108 2.52 -0.34 -8.10
N ASN A 109 2.83 -1.61 -8.35
CA ASN A 109 2.77 -2.24 -9.69
C ASN A 109 3.51 -1.44 -10.78
N SER A 110 4.53 -0.69 -10.39
CA SER A 110 5.35 0.13 -11.27
C SER A 110 6.79 0.12 -10.79
N ARG A 111 7.75 -0.08 -11.68
CA ARG A 111 9.18 0.02 -11.35
C ARG A 111 9.65 1.47 -11.19
N ARG A 112 8.90 2.43 -11.71
CA ARG A 112 9.21 3.88 -11.65
C ARG A 112 7.92 4.65 -11.39
N PRO A 113 7.33 4.51 -10.21
CA PRO A 113 6.09 5.21 -9.89
C PRO A 113 6.34 6.71 -9.73
N ALA A 114 5.46 7.52 -10.29
CA ALA A 114 5.45 8.95 -10.09
C ALA A 114 4.50 9.28 -8.93
N MET A 115 5.05 9.82 -7.84
CA MET A 115 4.32 10.23 -6.63
C MET A 115 4.58 11.71 -6.36
N PRO A 116 3.85 12.63 -7.02
CA PRO A 116 4.10 14.07 -6.89
C PRO A 116 4.02 14.55 -5.44
N GLY A 117 4.99 15.39 -5.04
CA GLY A 117 5.07 15.92 -3.68
C GLY A 117 5.73 14.98 -2.66
N LEU A 118 5.99 13.72 -3.03
CA LEU A 118 6.67 12.77 -2.18
C LEU A 118 8.09 12.47 -2.69
N ARG A 119 9.03 12.28 -1.75
CA ARG A 119 10.39 11.88 -2.03
C ARG A 119 10.50 10.36 -2.02
N HIS A 120 11.03 9.79 -3.09
CA HIS A 120 11.34 8.36 -3.15
C HIS A 120 12.51 8.04 -2.21
N VAL A 121 12.36 6.99 -1.41
CA VAL A 121 13.32 6.60 -0.37
C VAL A 121 13.93 5.23 -0.68
N ALA A 122 13.10 4.26 -1.07
CA ALA A 122 13.52 2.89 -1.29
C ALA A 122 12.64 2.16 -2.27
N ALA A 123 13.20 1.14 -2.93
CA ALA A 123 12.46 0.22 -3.80
C ALA A 123 13.02 -1.19 -3.77
N SER A 124 12.12 -2.16 -3.95
CA SER A 124 12.41 -3.53 -4.35
C SER A 124 11.43 -3.90 -5.47
N ASN A 125 11.89 -3.87 -6.72
CA ASN A 125 11.10 -4.10 -7.93
C ASN A 125 9.90 -3.12 -8.06
N VAL A 126 8.70 -3.53 -7.65
CA VAL A 126 7.44 -2.74 -7.70
C VAL A 126 6.99 -2.27 -6.32
N ASP A 127 7.68 -2.70 -5.28
CA ASP A 127 7.46 -2.28 -3.89
C ASP A 127 8.29 -1.03 -3.61
N HIS A 128 7.66 -0.01 -3.08
CA HIS A 128 8.31 1.29 -2.88
C HIS A 128 7.98 1.91 -1.54
N PHE A 129 8.91 2.76 -1.04
CA PHE A 129 8.67 3.71 0.03
C PHE A 129 8.93 5.14 -0.42
N PHE A 130 8.06 6.01 0.02
CA PHE A 130 8.15 7.45 -0.14
C PHE A 130 7.93 8.16 1.18
N THR A 131 8.46 9.36 1.32
CA THR A 131 8.26 10.22 2.49
C THR A 131 7.95 11.65 2.08
N GLU A 132 7.29 12.40 2.96
CA GLU A 132 7.25 13.84 2.90
C GLU A 132 8.37 14.40 3.79
N GLY A 133 9.38 15.03 3.15
CA GLY A 133 10.42 15.82 3.83
C GLY A 133 11.47 15.08 4.65
N ARG A 134 11.28 13.78 4.96
CA ARG A 134 12.28 13.02 5.75
C ARG A 134 13.11 12.10 4.85
N PRO A 135 14.44 12.11 4.98
CA PRO A 135 15.28 11.10 4.36
C PRO A 135 15.17 9.77 5.11
N ALA A 136 15.55 8.67 4.46
CA ALA A 136 15.84 7.43 5.17
C ALA A 136 17.04 7.62 6.11
N VAL A 137 17.03 6.92 7.23
CA VAL A 137 18.16 6.79 8.13
C VAL A 137 18.90 5.50 7.76
N GLY A 138 20.11 5.62 7.21
CA GLY A 138 20.86 4.47 6.69
C GLY A 138 20.41 3.99 5.32
N GLU A 139 20.96 2.84 4.90
CA GLU A 139 20.64 2.22 3.63
C GLU A 139 19.38 1.34 3.75
N PRO A 140 18.45 1.42 2.79
CA PRO A 140 17.33 0.49 2.72
C PRO A 140 17.80 -0.95 2.56
N GLU A 141 17.13 -1.87 3.23
CA GLU A 141 17.48 -3.29 3.21
C GLU A 141 16.39 -4.11 2.50
N VAL A 142 16.81 -4.89 1.49
CA VAL A 142 15.95 -5.90 0.85
C VAL A 142 16.22 -7.23 1.54
N LEU A 143 15.19 -7.78 2.19
CA LEU A 143 15.28 -9.01 2.96
C LEU A 143 14.97 -10.23 2.09
N ASP A 144 15.48 -11.38 2.47
CA ASP A 144 15.14 -12.65 1.82
C ASP A 144 13.70 -13.05 2.15
N ALA A 145 12.90 -13.30 1.12
CA ALA A 145 11.51 -13.71 1.25
C ALA A 145 11.30 -15.22 1.09
N ALA A 146 12.27 -15.95 0.56
CA ALA A 146 12.10 -17.34 0.14
C ALA A 146 11.81 -18.31 1.31
N PRO A 147 10.82 -19.18 1.21
CA PRO A 147 9.83 -19.42 0.15
C PRO A 147 8.46 -18.74 0.41
N LEU A 148 8.41 -17.68 1.19
CA LEU A 148 7.17 -17.12 1.76
C LEU A 148 6.44 -16.17 0.80
N SER A 149 7.15 -15.54 -0.14
CA SER A 149 6.59 -14.54 -1.05
C SER A 149 7.41 -14.47 -2.34
N ASP A 150 6.78 -14.12 -3.46
CA ASP A 150 7.39 -13.72 -4.72
C ASP A 150 7.89 -12.26 -4.69
N HIS A 151 7.59 -11.51 -3.62
CA HIS A 151 8.10 -10.19 -3.33
C HIS A 151 9.08 -10.23 -2.16
N ALA A 152 10.29 -9.71 -2.38
CA ALA A 152 11.26 -9.54 -1.30
C ALA A 152 10.83 -8.41 -0.36
N PRO A 153 10.76 -8.65 0.97
CA PRO A 153 10.41 -7.60 1.91
C PRO A 153 11.42 -6.46 1.88
N LEU A 154 10.92 -5.22 1.94
CA LEU A 154 11.72 -4.02 1.98
C LEU A 154 11.64 -3.38 3.36
N ARG A 155 12.80 -3.16 3.97
CA ARG A 155 12.95 -2.49 5.27
C ARG A 155 13.53 -1.11 5.09
N VAL A 156 12.93 -0.14 5.74
CA VAL A 156 13.38 1.26 5.75
C VAL A 156 13.28 1.80 7.16
N GLU A 157 14.29 2.54 7.58
CA GLU A 157 14.30 3.32 8.82
C GLU A 157 14.18 4.81 8.47
N ILE A 158 13.23 5.54 9.13
CA ILE A 158 12.85 6.92 8.79
C ILE A 158 12.76 7.78 10.06
#